data_fae6d635419f7d14ffde6111c0903cf2
#
_entry.id   fae6d635419f7d14ffde6111c0903cf2
#
_cell.length_a   1.000
_cell.length_b   1.000
_cell.length_c   1.000
_cell.angle_alpha   90.00
_cell.angle_beta   90.00
_cell.angle_gamma   90.00
#
_symmetry.space_group_name_H-M   'P 1'
#
loop_
_entity.id
_entity.type
_entity.pdbx_description
1 polymer ?
#
loop_
_entity_poly.entity_id
_entity_poly.type
_entity_poly.pdbx_seq_one_letter_code
_entity_poly.pdbx_strand_id
1 'polypeptide(L)'
;MNKILKSFLIIGLGLGIFTACDDDRDSNPTLISPTEFVLNTPAISGTVIDLANSSSIEISCSQPDYGFPANVGYYVQVAFDESMTDFTEIGNVNAGTKISIDAPLLASTLTDMKVNKGATDVDFPMDIAVYIRLRAVMMTSDNKAIEGTEILSNVVSLNKVHLLFSLPPVNTPENLYIVGGFNEWNWDSATKMIPVNGATHVFWSMVWIDDAGIKFNQSKAWDGNETGFSGINSINGDLAGNIKDNGDNIATDTPGWYLMVITSVSYTHLRAHETRGNL
;
A
#
# COMPACT_ATOMS: atom_id res chain seq x y z
N MET A 1 59.92 -33.28 -48.49
CA MET A 1 58.52 -33.32 -48.01
C MET A 1 57.65 -32.75 -49.10
N ASN A 2 56.83 -33.59 -49.73
CA ASN A 2 56.08 -33.22 -50.93
C ASN A 2 55.01 -32.16 -50.63
N LYS A 3 54.86 -31.20 -51.56
CA LYS A 3 53.85 -30.11 -51.45
C LYS A 3 52.43 -30.62 -51.15
N ILE A 4 52.13 -31.81 -51.63
CA ILE A 4 50.86 -32.55 -51.41
C ILE A 4 50.70 -32.94 -49.92
N LEU A 5 51.75 -33.39 -49.25
CA LEU A 5 51.71 -33.81 -47.86
C LEU A 5 51.47 -32.62 -46.94
N LYS A 6 52.02 -31.43 -47.29
CA LYS A 6 51.77 -30.17 -46.55
C LYS A 6 50.31 -29.65 -46.72
N SER A 7 49.74 -29.83 -47.92
CA SER A 7 48.32 -29.48 -48.17
C SER A 7 47.37 -30.36 -47.37
N PHE A 8 47.63 -31.67 -47.28
CA PHE A 8 46.81 -32.57 -46.49
C PHE A 8 46.93 -32.30 -44.99
N LEU A 9 48.13 -31.89 -44.52
CA LEU A 9 48.31 -31.51 -43.11
C LEU A 9 47.54 -30.22 -42.75
N ILE A 10 47.50 -29.25 -43.66
CA ILE A 10 46.77 -27.97 -43.44
C ILE A 10 45.28 -28.21 -43.51
N ILE A 11 44.76 -29.07 -44.40
CA ILE A 11 43.35 -29.45 -44.49
C ILE A 11 42.92 -30.24 -43.26
N GLY A 12 43.74 -31.16 -42.76
CA GLY A 12 43.46 -31.92 -41.53
C GLY A 12 43.44 -31.06 -40.27
N LEU A 13 44.29 -30.01 -40.19
CA LEU A 13 44.30 -29.06 -39.10
C LEU A 13 43.11 -28.08 -39.16
N GLY A 14 42.64 -27.74 -40.36
CA GLY A 14 41.47 -26.87 -40.57
C GLY A 14 40.14 -27.53 -40.23
N LEU A 15 40.01 -28.84 -40.41
CA LEU A 15 38.80 -29.61 -40.08
C LEU A 15 38.65 -29.89 -38.58
N GLY A 16 39.75 -29.84 -37.81
CA GLY A 16 39.70 -30.04 -36.36
C GLY A 16 39.25 -28.83 -35.52
N ILE A 17 39.14 -27.65 -36.16
CA ILE A 17 38.80 -26.41 -35.45
C ILE A 17 37.26 -26.14 -35.42
N PHE A 18 36.49 -26.87 -36.22
CA PHE A 18 35.03 -26.68 -36.32
C PHE A 18 34.19 -27.63 -35.44
N THR A 19 34.81 -28.48 -34.63
CA THR A 19 34.09 -29.39 -33.73
C THR A 19 34.05 -28.92 -32.29
N ALA A 20 34.42 -27.67 -32.02
CA ALA A 20 34.48 -27.13 -30.66
C ALA A 20 33.41 -26.04 -30.39
N CYS A 21 32.24 -26.20 -30.98
CA CYS A 21 31.04 -25.56 -30.53
C CYS A 21 29.94 -26.61 -30.52
N ASP A 22 30.02 -27.52 -29.60
CA ASP A 22 28.82 -28.12 -29.06
C ASP A 22 28.16 -27.00 -28.26
N ASP A 23 27.23 -26.36 -28.93
CA ASP A 23 26.42 -25.29 -28.34
C ASP A 23 25.50 -26.01 -27.35
N ASP A 24 25.93 -26.01 -26.09
CA ASP A 24 25.15 -26.51 -24.95
C ASP A 24 23.86 -25.66 -24.80
N ARG A 25 23.06 -25.62 -25.89
CA ARG A 25 21.74 -24.97 -25.88
C ARG A 25 20.76 -25.67 -24.94
N ASP A 26 21.08 -26.91 -24.57
CA ASP A 26 20.29 -27.67 -23.59
C ASP A 26 20.48 -27.18 -22.15
N SER A 27 21.47 -26.29 -21.89
CA SER A 27 21.74 -25.71 -20.57
C SER A 27 21.18 -24.29 -20.38
N ASN A 28 20.53 -23.71 -21.39
CA ASN A 28 19.87 -22.41 -21.21
C ASN A 28 18.67 -22.57 -20.29
N PRO A 29 18.63 -21.85 -19.16
CA PRO A 29 17.51 -21.92 -18.24
C PRO A 29 16.24 -21.46 -18.97
N THR A 30 15.23 -22.32 -18.99
CA THR A 30 13.91 -21.99 -19.55
C THR A 30 12.95 -21.63 -18.44
N LEU A 31 12.18 -20.56 -18.64
CA LEU A 31 11.12 -20.21 -17.73
C LEU A 31 10.05 -21.31 -17.71
N ILE A 32 9.81 -21.87 -16.53
CA ILE A 32 8.68 -22.77 -16.27
C ILE A 32 7.70 -22.11 -15.31
N SER A 33 6.42 -22.42 -15.45
CA SER A 33 5.42 -21.99 -14.48
C SER A 33 5.53 -22.87 -13.24
N PRO A 34 5.78 -22.29 -12.04
CA PRO A 34 5.88 -23.07 -10.81
C PRO A 34 4.53 -23.74 -10.49
N THR A 35 4.59 -24.99 -10.05
CA THR A 35 3.39 -25.78 -9.69
C THR A 35 3.22 -25.93 -8.20
N GLU A 36 4.24 -25.57 -7.40
CA GLU A 36 4.24 -25.69 -5.95
C GLU A 36 4.83 -24.43 -5.31
N PHE A 37 4.12 -23.93 -4.30
CA PHE A 37 4.56 -22.82 -3.45
C PHE A 37 3.93 -23.00 -2.08
N VAL A 38 4.73 -23.24 -1.04
CA VAL A 38 4.26 -23.62 0.28
C VAL A 38 4.57 -22.52 1.30
N LEU A 39 3.54 -22.01 1.95
CA LEU A 39 3.63 -21.23 3.18
C LEU A 39 3.63 -22.20 4.37
N ASN A 40 4.69 -22.17 5.18
CA ASN A 40 4.78 -23.02 6.37
C ASN A 40 3.86 -22.50 7.47
N THR A 41 3.17 -23.41 8.15
CA THR A 41 2.34 -23.05 9.30
C THR A 41 3.22 -22.49 10.42
N PRO A 42 3.01 -21.25 10.87
CA PRO A 42 3.81 -20.66 11.95
C PRO A 42 3.63 -21.47 13.26
N ALA A 43 4.70 -21.63 14.02
CA ALA A 43 4.65 -22.36 15.29
C ALA A 43 3.66 -21.76 16.31
N ILE A 44 3.40 -20.46 16.19
CA ILE A 44 2.47 -19.70 17.05
C ILE A 44 1.02 -19.81 16.62
N SER A 45 0.70 -20.47 15.49
CA SER A 45 -0.66 -20.52 14.91
C SER A 45 -1.72 -21.10 15.87
N GLY A 46 -1.33 -21.99 16.76
CA GLY A 46 -2.21 -22.60 17.78
C GLY A 46 -2.30 -21.83 19.09
N THR A 47 -1.60 -20.71 19.25
CA THR A 47 -1.58 -19.90 20.48
C THR A 47 -2.41 -18.62 20.30
N VAL A 48 -2.68 -17.93 21.42
CA VAL A 48 -3.23 -16.58 21.36
C VAL A 48 -2.11 -15.61 20.96
N ILE A 49 -2.33 -14.86 19.91
CA ILE A 49 -1.39 -13.85 19.41
C ILE A 49 -1.92 -12.48 19.79
N ASP A 50 -1.27 -11.83 20.74
CA ASP A 50 -1.58 -10.47 21.16
C ASP A 50 -0.78 -9.48 20.30
N LEU A 51 -1.44 -8.84 19.33
CA LEU A 51 -0.79 -7.92 18.40
C LEU A 51 -0.30 -6.64 19.07
N ALA A 52 -0.95 -6.20 20.15
CA ALA A 52 -0.52 -4.99 20.87
C ALA A 52 0.80 -5.19 21.64
N ASN A 53 1.10 -6.43 22.03
CA ASN A 53 2.32 -6.79 22.76
C ASN A 53 3.33 -7.54 21.89
N SER A 54 3.08 -7.62 20.59
CA SER A 54 3.98 -8.24 19.61
C SER A 54 4.65 -7.17 18.76
N SER A 55 5.93 -7.35 18.41
CA SER A 55 6.61 -6.50 17.44
C SER A 55 6.39 -6.99 16.01
N SER A 56 6.40 -8.30 15.80
CA SER A 56 6.22 -8.91 14.49
C SER A 56 5.69 -10.34 14.58
N ILE A 57 5.16 -10.82 13.46
CA ILE A 57 4.78 -12.21 13.22
C ILE A 57 5.71 -12.78 12.15
N GLU A 58 6.49 -13.79 12.55
CA GLU A 58 7.43 -14.43 11.65
C GLU A 58 6.77 -15.58 10.90
N ILE A 59 6.85 -15.54 9.57
CA ILE A 59 6.40 -16.59 8.67
C ILE A 59 7.52 -17.01 7.72
N SER A 60 7.43 -18.20 7.16
CA SER A 60 8.40 -18.68 6.18
C SER A 60 7.72 -19.50 5.08
N CYS A 61 8.31 -19.50 3.90
CA CYS A 61 7.78 -20.22 2.75
C CYS A 61 8.90 -20.94 1.98
N SER A 62 8.51 -21.82 1.07
CA SER A 62 9.39 -22.33 0.01
C SER A 62 9.61 -21.24 -1.03
N GLN A 63 10.66 -21.39 -1.85
CA GLN A 63 10.79 -20.57 -3.05
C GLN A 63 10.13 -21.29 -4.22
N PRO A 64 9.27 -20.66 -5.01
CA PRO A 64 8.74 -21.24 -6.23
C PRO A 64 9.86 -21.53 -7.23
N ASP A 65 9.77 -22.67 -7.93
CA ASP A 65 10.74 -23.03 -8.94
C ASP A 65 10.29 -22.54 -10.33
N TYR A 66 11.03 -21.58 -10.87
CA TYR A 66 10.82 -21.02 -12.20
C TYR A 66 11.73 -21.66 -13.26
N GLY A 67 12.46 -22.76 -12.94
CA GLY A 67 13.41 -23.44 -13.81
C GLY A 67 14.82 -22.86 -13.77
N PHE A 68 15.01 -21.76 -13.03
CA PHE A 68 16.30 -21.11 -12.80
C PHE A 68 16.26 -20.27 -11.51
N PRO A 69 17.42 -19.87 -10.96
CA PRO A 69 17.46 -18.95 -9.84
C PRO A 69 16.86 -17.59 -10.21
N ALA A 70 15.63 -17.35 -9.77
CA ALA A 70 14.88 -16.13 -10.06
C ALA A 70 14.89 -15.18 -8.86
N ASN A 71 14.85 -13.87 -9.14
CA ASN A 71 14.50 -12.87 -8.14
C ASN A 71 12.98 -12.92 -7.93
N VAL A 72 12.53 -13.24 -6.70
CA VAL A 72 11.11 -13.45 -6.37
C VAL A 72 10.69 -12.46 -5.31
N GLY A 73 9.61 -11.74 -5.58
CA GLY A 73 8.91 -10.89 -4.61
C GLY A 73 7.75 -11.63 -3.98
N TYR A 74 7.60 -11.52 -2.67
CA TYR A 74 6.53 -12.14 -1.90
C TYR A 74 5.63 -11.06 -1.30
N TYR A 75 4.33 -11.18 -1.53
CA TYR A 75 3.28 -10.29 -1.02
C TYR A 75 2.43 -11.04 -0.01
N VAL A 76 2.21 -10.44 1.15
CA VAL A 76 1.40 -11.04 2.21
C VAL A 76 -0.04 -10.64 2.03
N GLN A 77 -0.94 -11.63 1.96
CA GLN A 77 -2.38 -11.43 1.88
C GLN A 77 -3.04 -11.97 3.14
N VAL A 78 -3.95 -11.20 3.72
CA VAL A 78 -4.69 -11.56 4.93
C VAL A 78 -6.18 -11.47 4.71
N ALA A 79 -6.94 -12.38 5.34
CA ALA A 79 -8.40 -12.40 5.29
C ALA A 79 -8.99 -12.92 6.62
N PHE A 80 -10.31 -12.81 6.77
CA PHE A 80 -11.04 -13.39 7.92
C PHE A 80 -11.66 -14.77 7.62
N ASP A 81 -11.48 -15.27 6.42
CA ASP A 81 -11.97 -16.58 6.00
C ASP A 81 -10.94 -17.34 5.16
N GLU A 82 -11.01 -18.66 5.18
CA GLU A 82 -10.09 -19.55 4.49
C GLU A 82 -10.19 -19.45 2.96
N SER A 83 -11.33 -19.01 2.45
CA SER A 83 -11.53 -18.87 0.99
C SER A 83 -10.70 -17.74 0.40
N MET A 84 -10.21 -16.81 1.23
CA MET A 84 -9.43 -15.64 0.82
C MET A 84 -10.13 -14.82 -0.28
N THR A 85 -11.46 -14.79 -0.28
CA THR A 85 -12.24 -14.07 -1.30
C THR A 85 -12.17 -12.57 -1.09
N ASP A 86 -12.18 -12.13 0.18
CA ASP A 86 -12.09 -10.74 0.59
C ASP A 86 -10.79 -10.56 1.40
N PHE A 87 -9.67 -10.49 0.69
CA PHE A 87 -8.35 -10.33 1.28
C PHE A 87 -7.82 -8.90 1.10
N THR A 88 -6.90 -8.55 1.98
CA THR A 88 -6.08 -7.33 1.86
C THR A 88 -4.62 -7.73 1.74
N GLU A 89 -3.88 -7.13 0.81
CA GLU A 89 -2.44 -7.27 0.69
C GLU A 89 -1.77 -6.24 1.61
N ILE A 90 -0.83 -6.68 2.46
CA ILE A 90 -0.25 -5.84 3.52
C ILE A 90 1.26 -5.65 3.35
N GLY A 91 1.71 -4.46 3.72
CA GLY A 91 3.13 -4.12 3.72
C GLY A 91 3.72 -3.98 2.32
N ASN A 92 5.04 -4.00 2.28
CA ASN A 92 5.82 -3.94 1.05
C ASN A 92 6.16 -5.35 0.56
N VAL A 93 6.66 -5.44 -0.69
CA VAL A 93 7.18 -6.69 -1.25
C VAL A 93 8.39 -7.17 -0.42
N ASN A 94 8.38 -8.46 -0.09
CA ASN A 94 9.48 -9.13 0.60
C ASN A 94 10.35 -9.87 -0.41
N ALA A 95 11.68 -9.78 -0.24
CA ALA A 95 12.63 -10.41 -1.15
C ALA A 95 13.14 -11.80 -0.69
N GLY A 96 12.73 -12.25 0.49
CA GLY A 96 13.23 -13.50 1.09
C GLY A 96 12.10 -14.43 1.54
N THR A 97 12.43 -15.71 1.68
CA THR A 97 11.49 -16.75 2.14
C THR A 97 11.21 -16.72 3.64
N LYS A 98 11.89 -15.85 4.39
CA LYS A 98 11.57 -15.53 5.79
C LYS A 98 11.01 -14.12 5.81
N ILE A 99 9.78 -13.99 6.25
CA ILE A 99 9.01 -12.75 6.20
C ILE A 99 8.62 -12.37 7.61
N SER A 100 8.91 -11.14 7.99
CA SER A 100 8.50 -10.53 9.25
C SER A 100 7.35 -9.58 8.98
N ILE A 101 6.16 -9.93 9.44
CA ILE A 101 4.97 -9.09 9.33
C ILE A 101 4.97 -8.17 10.56
N ASP A 102 5.03 -6.87 10.35
CA ASP A 102 4.94 -5.88 11.43
C ASP A 102 3.58 -6.00 12.14
N ALA A 103 3.60 -6.21 13.46
CA ALA A 103 2.39 -6.48 14.23
C ALA A 103 1.47 -5.24 14.35
N PRO A 104 1.98 -4.02 14.56
CA PRO A 104 1.19 -2.79 14.47
C PRO A 104 0.51 -2.61 13.11
N LEU A 105 1.22 -2.86 12.01
CA LEU A 105 0.66 -2.79 10.67
C LEU A 105 -0.44 -3.83 10.45
N LEU A 106 -0.21 -5.07 10.90
CA LEU A 106 -1.22 -6.12 10.84
C LEU A 106 -2.45 -5.73 11.67
N ALA A 107 -2.27 -5.25 12.91
CA ALA A 107 -3.36 -4.84 13.78
C ALA A 107 -4.20 -3.72 13.16
N SER A 108 -3.57 -2.69 12.61
CA SER A 108 -4.27 -1.60 11.95
C SER A 108 -5.02 -2.06 10.71
N THR A 109 -4.40 -2.89 9.87
CA THR A 109 -5.05 -3.44 8.67
C THR A 109 -6.28 -4.28 9.03
N LEU A 110 -6.17 -5.17 10.03
CA LEU A 110 -7.29 -5.99 10.49
C LEU A 110 -8.42 -5.14 11.10
N THR A 111 -8.07 -4.08 11.82
CA THR A 111 -9.04 -3.11 12.35
C THR A 111 -9.80 -2.44 11.21
N ASP A 112 -9.09 -1.95 10.19
CA ASP A 112 -9.69 -1.34 9.00
C ASP A 112 -10.63 -2.29 8.27
N MET A 113 -10.19 -3.52 8.06
CA MET A 113 -11.03 -4.55 7.43
C MET A 113 -12.31 -4.83 8.23
N LYS A 114 -12.26 -4.77 9.58
CA LYS A 114 -13.43 -4.93 10.44
C LYS A 114 -14.33 -3.71 10.41
N VAL A 115 -13.78 -2.52 10.48
CA VAL A 115 -14.53 -1.25 10.40
C VAL A 115 -15.25 -1.14 9.05
N ASN A 116 -14.61 -1.50 7.96
CA ASN A 116 -15.22 -1.53 6.63
C ASN A 116 -16.38 -2.55 6.53
N LYS A 117 -16.43 -3.53 7.44
CA LYS A 117 -17.54 -4.48 7.58
C LYS A 117 -18.56 -4.05 8.64
N GLY A 118 -18.46 -2.85 9.17
CA GLY A 118 -19.43 -2.25 10.08
C GLY A 118 -19.08 -2.36 11.56
N ALA A 119 -17.89 -2.85 11.93
CA ALA A 119 -17.47 -2.83 13.33
C ALA A 119 -17.14 -1.41 13.78
N THR A 120 -17.35 -1.14 15.06
CA THR A 120 -17.05 0.13 15.70
C THR A 120 -16.03 -0.09 16.83
N ASP A 121 -15.50 0.97 17.41
CA ASP A 121 -14.52 0.90 18.50
C ASP A 121 -15.01 0.11 19.73
N VAL A 122 -16.33 0.13 19.99
CA VAL A 122 -16.94 -0.61 21.12
C VAL A 122 -16.95 -2.14 20.90
N ASP A 123 -16.77 -2.62 19.68
CA ASP A 123 -16.70 -4.04 19.37
C ASP A 123 -15.32 -4.65 19.71
N PHE A 124 -14.34 -3.82 20.02
CA PHE A 124 -13.00 -4.23 20.42
C PHE A 124 -12.82 -4.17 21.96
N PRO A 125 -11.91 -4.97 22.54
CA PRO A 125 -11.05 -5.94 21.87
C PRO A 125 -11.83 -7.17 21.39
N MET A 126 -11.33 -7.82 20.31
CA MET A 126 -11.92 -9.05 19.81
C MET A 126 -10.86 -10.12 19.57
N ASP A 127 -11.26 -11.39 19.77
CA ASP A 127 -10.45 -12.54 19.39
C ASP A 127 -10.96 -13.08 18.05
N ILE A 128 -10.11 -13.10 17.04
CA ILE A 128 -10.47 -13.46 15.67
C ILE A 128 -9.50 -14.47 15.07
N ALA A 129 -9.99 -15.32 14.17
CA ALA A 129 -9.11 -16.08 13.30
C ALA A 129 -8.67 -15.20 12.11
N VAL A 130 -7.40 -15.31 11.75
CA VAL A 130 -6.80 -14.60 10.60
C VAL A 130 -6.19 -15.64 9.69
N TYR A 131 -6.51 -15.57 8.41
CA TYR A 131 -5.99 -16.43 7.38
C TYR A 131 -4.95 -15.68 6.56
N ILE A 132 -3.84 -16.34 6.28
CA ILE A 132 -2.70 -15.76 5.58
C ILE A 132 -2.36 -16.65 4.38
N ARG A 133 -2.11 -16.04 3.24
CA ARG A 133 -1.43 -16.67 2.12
C ARG A 133 -0.40 -15.69 1.53
N LEU A 134 0.49 -16.23 0.75
CA LEU A 134 1.46 -15.44 0.00
C LEU A 134 1.14 -15.48 -1.50
N ARG A 135 1.34 -14.36 -2.14
CA ARG A 135 1.46 -14.27 -3.60
C ARG A 135 2.93 -14.05 -3.93
N ALA A 136 3.52 -14.96 -4.68
CA ALA A 136 4.88 -14.86 -5.18
C ALA A 136 4.87 -14.47 -6.66
N VAL A 137 5.82 -13.66 -7.09
CA VAL A 137 5.95 -13.21 -8.47
C VAL A 137 7.43 -12.97 -8.80
N MET A 138 7.86 -13.26 -10.01
CA MET A 138 9.20 -12.89 -10.46
C MET A 138 9.35 -11.37 -10.53
N MET A 139 10.52 -10.89 -10.15
CA MET A 139 10.86 -9.48 -10.16
C MET A 139 11.98 -9.20 -11.16
N THR A 140 11.88 -8.09 -11.84
CA THR A 140 12.98 -7.55 -12.66
C THR A 140 14.10 -7.02 -11.77
N SER A 141 15.24 -6.67 -12.35
CA SER A 141 16.38 -6.08 -11.63
C SER A 141 16.06 -4.71 -11.01
N ASP A 142 15.06 -4.02 -11.51
CA ASP A 142 14.54 -2.75 -10.99
C ASP A 142 13.30 -2.93 -10.10
N ASN A 143 13.12 -4.14 -9.55
CA ASN A 143 12.07 -4.51 -8.60
C ASN A 143 10.63 -4.31 -9.10
N LYS A 144 10.40 -4.51 -10.39
CA LYS A 144 9.04 -4.57 -10.94
C LYS A 144 8.58 -6.00 -11.10
N ALA A 145 7.32 -6.27 -10.80
CA ALA A 145 6.70 -7.56 -11.00
C ALA A 145 6.60 -7.90 -12.50
N ILE A 146 6.89 -9.16 -12.84
CA ILE A 146 6.76 -9.69 -14.20
C ILE A 146 5.39 -10.37 -14.30
N GLU A 147 4.51 -9.81 -15.12
CA GLU A 147 3.16 -10.33 -15.32
C GLU A 147 3.17 -11.80 -15.81
N GLY A 148 2.19 -12.56 -15.34
CA GLY A 148 2.02 -13.97 -15.74
C GLY A 148 2.97 -14.95 -15.04
N THR A 149 3.77 -14.49 -14.05
CA THR A 149 4.66 -15.34 -13.26
C THR A 149 4.16 -15.58 -11.84
N GLU A 150 2.93 -15.18 -11.55
CA GLU A 150 2.36 -15.23 -10.22
C GLU A 150 1.96 -16.65 -9.80
N ILE A 151 2.24 -16.97 -8.53
CA ILE A 151 1.74 -18.19 -7.89
C ILE A 151 1.30 -17.85 -6.46
N LEU A 152 0.20 -18.48 -6.02
CA LEU A 152 -0.32 -18.37 -4.66
C LEU A 152 0.12 -19.57 -3.82
N SER A 153 0.42 -19.34 -2.56
CA SER A 153 0.67 -20.41 -1.60
C SER A 153 -0.62 -21.06 -1.12
N ASN A 154 -0.49 -22.15 -0.36
CA ASN A 154 -1.55 -22.60 0.54
C ASN A 154 -1.90 -21.50 1.54
N VAL A 155 -3.10 -21.62 2.13
CA VAL A 155 -3.57 -20.75 3.22
C VAL A 155 -3.15 -21.37 4.55
N VAL A 156 -2.67 -20.53 5.47
CA VAL A 156 -2.44 -20.90 6.88
C VAL A 156 -3.30 -20.03 7.79
N SER A 157 -3.69 -20.55 8.94
CA SER A 157 -4.50 -19.83 9.92
C SER A 157 -3.70 -19.44 11.15
N LEU A 158 -3.92 -18.23 11.65
CA LEU A 158 -3.63 -17.82 13.02
C LEU A 158 -4.97 -17.95 13.77
N ASN A 159 -5.13 -19.01 14.55
CA ASN A 159 -6.44 -19.43 15.08
C ASN A 159 -7.06 -18.43 16.04
N LYS A 160 -6.24 -17.68 16.77
CA LYS A 160 -6.70 -16.71 17.74
C LYS A 160 -5.78 -15.50 17.81
N VAL A 161 -6.18 -14.44 17.15
CA VAL A 161 -5.52 -13.15 17.19
C VAL A 161 -6.32 -12.22 18.11
N HIS A 162 -5.70 -11.77 19.19
CA HIS A 162 -6.27 -10.75 20.08
C HIS A 162 -6.02 -9.38 19.46
N LEU A 163 -7.08 -8.76 19.00
CA LEU A 163 -7.05 -7.48 18.27
C LEU A 163 -7.67 -6.38 19.14
N LEU A 164 -6.84 -5.44 19.55
CA LEU A 164 -7.30 -4.17 20.10
C LEU A 164 -7.70 -3.23 18.94
N PHE A 165 -8.57 -2.28 19.22
CA PHE A 165 -8.85 -1.21 18.25
C PHE A 165 -7.55 -0.47 17.94
N SER A 166 -7.06 -0.59 16.72
CA SER A 166 -5.80 -0.02 16.26
C SER A 166 -6.04 0.68 14.93
N LEU A 167 -6.02 2.00 14.94
CA LEU A 167 -6.02 2.75 13.68
C LEU A 167 -4.59 2.80 13.13
N PRO A 168 -4.43 2.81 11.79
CA PRO A 168 -3.15 3.07 11.17
C PRO A 168 -2.53 4.34 11.75
N PRO A 169 -1.20 4.42 11.92
CA PRO A 169 -0.57 5.65 12.37
C PRO A 169 -0.96 6.77 11.40
N VAL A 170 -1.61 7.80 11.95
CA VAL A 170 -2.00 8.97 11.16
C VAL A 170 -0.73 9.65 10.69
N ASN A 171 -0.48 9.63 9.40
CA ASN A 171 0.59 10.41 8.81
C ASN A 171 0.14 11.87 8.81
N THR A 172 0.45 12.58 9.91
CA THR A 172 0.08 14.00 10.02
C THR A 172 0.86 14.77 8.98
N PRO A 173 0.20 15.47 8.07
CA PRO A 173 0.90 16.36 7.16
C PRO A 173 1.66 17.40 7.98
N GLU A 174 2.91 17.66 7.61
CA GLU A 174 3.68 18.75 8.21
C GLU A 174 3.04 20.12 7.89
N ASN A 175 2.47 20.23 6.71
CA ASN A 175 1.82 21.42 6.21
C ASN A 175 0.51 21.05 5.51
N LEU A 176 -0.49 21.93 5.64
CA LEU A 176 -1.73 21.83 4.89
C LEU A 176 -2.05 23.22 4.31
N TYR A 177 -2.44 23.27 3.05
CA TYR A 177 -2.71 24.50 2.31
C TYR A 177 -4.11 24.47 1.72
N ILE A 178 -4.72 25.66 1.61
CA ILE A 178 -6.04 25.86 1.01
C ILE A 178 -5.89 26.70 -0.25
N VAL A 179 -6.53 26.24 -1.32
CA VAL A 179 -6.70 26.96 -2.58
C VAL A 179 -8.19 26.99 -2.93
N GLY A 180 -8.63 27.97 -3.70
CA GLY A 180 -10.03 28.08 -4.08
C GLY A 180 -10.35 29.31 -4.92
N GLY A 181 -11.63 29.58 -5.10
CA GLY A 181 -12.08 30.77 -5.83
C GLY A 181 -11.51 32.07 -5.28
N PHE A 182 -11.31 32.17 -3.97
CA PHE A 182 -10.78 33.37 -3.29
C PHE A 182 -9.36 33.78 -3.75
N ASN A 183 -8.57 32.85 -4.32
CA ASN A 183 -7.21 33.10 -4.79
C ASN A 183 -7.00 32.61 -6.23
N GLU A 184 -8.09 32.55 -7.03
CA GLU A 184 -8.06 32.13 -8.44
C GLU A 184 -7.42 30.73 -8.65
N TRP A 185 -7.55 29.86 -7.65
CA TRP A 185 -6.99 28.48 -7.66
C TRP A 185 -5.47 28.42 -7.81
N ASN A 186 -4.78 29.48 -7.38
CA ASN A 186 -3.32 29.60 -7.51
C ASN A 186 -2.62 29.08 -6.22
N TRP A 187 -1.88 27.99 -6.34
CA TRP A 187 -1.12 27.40 -5.23
C TRP A 187 -0.02 28.31 -4.69
N ASP A 188 0.56 29.22 -5.50
CA ASP A 188 1.60 30.15 -5.02
C ASP A 188 1.05 31.10 -3.94
N SER A 189 -0.22 31.48 -4.05
CA SER A 189 -0.97 32.30 -3.09
C SER A 189 -1.86 31.50 -2.16
N ALA A 190 -1.69 30.19 -2.05
CA ALA A 190 -2.49 29.34 -1.18
C ALA A 190 -2.35 29.73 0.30
N THR A 191 -3.46 29.67 1.02
CA THR A 191 -3.48 29.91 2.46
C THR A 191 -2.89 28.72 3.22
N LYS A 192 -1.84 28.92 4.00
CA LYS A 192 -1.30 27.90 4.89
C LYS A 192 -2.17 27.80 6.12
N MET A 193 -2.63 26.58 6.45
CA MET A 193 -3.33 26.32 7.70
C MET A 193 -2.36 26.27 8.89
N ILE A 194 -2.84 26.65 10.04
CA ILE A 194 -2.08 26.73 11.28
C ILE A 194 -2.32 25.44 12.08
N PRO A 195 -1.27 24.68 12.44
CA PRO A 195 -1.45 23.53 13.31
C PRO A 195 -1.87 23.96 14.71
N VAL A 196 -2.78 23.21 15.33
CA VAL A 196 -3.23 23.46 16.71
C VAL A 196 -2.20 22.91 17.69
N ASN A 197 -1.68 23.77 18.55
CA ASN A 197 -0.71 23.38 19.56
C ASN A 197 -1.35 22.38 20.56
N GLY A 198 -0.67 21.25 20.78
CA GLY A 198 -1.14 20.20 21.69
C GLY A 198 -2.22 19.28 21.11
N ALA A 199 -2.68 19.53 19.89
CA ALA A 199 -3.59 18.64 19.16
C ALA A 199 -2.94 18.22 17.84
N THR A 200 -2.24 17.10 17.86
CA THR A 200 -1.68 16.52 16.65
C THR A 200 -2.78 16.24 15.63
N HIS A 201 -2.50 16.42 14.35
CA HIS A 201 -3.46 16.21 13.25
C HIS A 201 -4.57 17.26 13.11
N VAL A 202 -4.58 18.31 13.90
CA VAL A 202 -5.60 19.37 13.82
C VAL A 202 -4.98 20.64 13.26
N PHE A 203 -5.62 21.21 12.24
CA PHE A 203 -5.24 22.46 11.60
C PHE A 203 -6.43 23.41 11.58
N TRP A 204 -6.18 24.71 11.61
CA TRP A 204 -7.21 25.71 11.46
C TRP A 204 -6.79 26.85 10.54
N SER A 205 -7.76 27.51 9.94
CA SER A 205 -7.58 28.77 9.21
C SER A 205 -8.89 29.49 9.05
N MET A 206 -8.82 30.81 8.92
CA MET A 206 -9.92 31.61 8.39
C MET A 206 -9.80 31.64 6.87
N VAL A 207 -10.88 31.30 6.17
CA VAL A 207 -10.91 31.27 4.70
C VAL A 207 -12.23 31.80 4.17
N TRP A 208 -12.18 32.53 3.06
CA TRP A 208 -13.38 32.91 2.33
C TRP A 208 -13.84 31.72 1.48
N ILE A 209 -15.09 31.32 1.66
CA ILE A 209 -15.71 30.27 0.86
C ILE A 209 -16.94 30.87 0.16
N ASP A 210 -17.07 30.55 -1.11
CA ASP A 210 -18.20 30.92 -1.97
C ASP A 210 -18.65 29.72 -2.80
N ASP A 211 -19.40 29.98 -3.88
CA ASP A 211 -19.86 28.95 -4.81
C ASP A 211 -18.74 28.29 -5.61
N ALA A 212 -17.61 28.98 -5.85
CA ALA A 212 -16.45 28.38 -6.50
C ALA A 212 -15.79 27.32 -5.62
N GLY A 213 -15.83 27.51 -4.30
CA GLY A 213 -15.35 26.58 -3.31
C GLY A 213 -13.83 26.56 -3.12
N ILE A 214 -13.40 25.57 -2.37
CA ILE A 214 -12.00 25.36 -1.96
C ILE A 214 -11.58 23.91 -2.08
N LYS A 215 -10.26 23.68 -2.13
CA LYS A 215 -9.61 22.37 -1.97
C LYS A 215 -8.39 22.48 -1.06
N PHE A 216 -7.94 21.35 -0.54
CA PHE A 216 -6.76 21.23 0.30
C PHE A 216 -5.67 20.41 -0.38
N ASN A 217 -4.40 20.73 -0.10
CA ASN A 217 -3.26 19.88 -0.45
C ASN A 217 -2.09 20.11 0.51
N GLN A 218 -1.20 19.13 0.63
CA GLN A 218 0.01 19.20 1.44
C GLN A 218 1.19 19.80 0.67
N SER A 219 1.21 19.62 -0.65
CA SER A 219 2.35 19.91 -1.55
C SER A 219 2.29 21.28 -2.23
N LYS A 220 1.22 22.04 -2.11
CA LYS A 220 0.98 23.26 -2.92
C LYS A 220 1.05 23.01 -4.43
N ALA A 221 0.48 21.93 -4.91
CA ALA A 221 0.53 21.56 -6.32
C ALA A 221 -0.77 20.85 -6.76
N TRP A 222 -1.02 20.86 -8.06
CA TRP A 222 -2.00 20.01 -8.71
C TRP A 222 -1.32 18.67 -9.03
N ASP A 223 -1.22 17.78 -8.04
CA ASP A 223 -0.48 16.51 -8.12
C ASP A 223 -1.38 15.26 -8.03
N GLY A 224 -2.71 15.48 -8.02
CA GLY A 224 -3.70 14.43 -7.88
C GLY A 224 -3.99 14.01 -6.44
N ASN A 225 -3.36 14.68 -5.45
CA ASN A 225 -3.58 14.43 -4.02
C ASN A 225 -4.40 15.57 -3.38
N GLU A 226 -5.07 16.38 -4.17
CA GLU A 226 -5.95 17.42 -3.66
C GLU A 226 -7.18 16.79 -3.01
N THR A 227 -7.49 17.24 -1.80
CA THR A 227 -8.70 16.84 -1.09
C THR A 227 -9.80 17.84 -1.36
N GLY A 228 -10.84 17.37 -2.01
CA GLY A 228 -12.09 18.10 -2.24
C GLY A 228 -13.22 17.60 -1.34
N PHE A 229 -14.45 17.80 -1.78
CA PHE A 229 -15.66 17.45 -1.01
C PHE A 229 -15.76 15.93 -0.76
N SER A 230 -15.44 15.11 -1.75
CA SER A 230 -15.45 13.64 -1.64
C SER A 230 -14.44 13.11 -0.61
N GLY A 231 -13.39 13.88 -0.31
CA GLY A 231 -12.39 13.55 0.71
C GLY A 231 -12.80 13.94 2.14
N ILE A 232 -14.02 14.45 2.38
CA ILE A 232 -14.48 14.85 3.70
C ILE A 232 -15.44 13.79 4.27
N ASN A 233 -15.05 13.16 5.39
CA ASN A 233 -15.88 12.15 6.06
C ASN A 233 -17.08 12.73 6.81
N SER A 234 -16.88 13.89 7.43
CA SER A 234 -17.95 14.57 8.16
C SER A 234 -17.71 16.07 8.24
N ILE A 235 -18.77 16.83 8.12
CA ILE A 235 -18.80 18.27 8.33
C ILE A 235 -19.65 18.51 9.56
N ASN A 236 -19.09 19.20 10.56
CA ASN A 236 -19.78 19.54 11.81
C ASN A 236 -19.67 21.05 12.03
N GLY A 237 -20.64 21.62 12.72
CA GLY A 237 -20.68 23.04 13.04
C GLY A 237 -22.03 23.67 12.70
N ASP A 238 -22.21 24.95 13.03
CA ASP A 238 -23.49 25.67 12.89
C ASP A 238 -23.92 25.81 11.43
N LEU A 239 -22.99 25.69 10.48
CA LEU A 239 -23.23 25.85 9.04
C LEU A 239 -22.98 24.59 8.22
N ALA A 240 -22.89 23.43 8.86
CA ALA A 240 -22.63 22.18 8.16
C ALA A 240 -23.63 21.90 7.03
N GLY A 241 -24.90 22.31 7.20
CA GLY A 241 -25.93 22.18 6.18
C GLY A 241 -25.80 23.15 4.99
N ASN A 242 -24.87 24.10 5.04
CA ASN A 242 -24.66 25.08 3.97
C ASN A 242 -23.46 24.73 3.07
N ILE A 243 -22.66 23.75 3.46
CA ILE A 243 -21.55 23.26 2.65
C ILE A 243 -22.05 22.25 1.65
N LYS A 244 -21.69 22.42 0.40
CA LYS A 244 -22.14 21.61 -0.72
C LYS A 244 -20.97 21.13 -1.58
N ASP A 245 -21.22 20.08 -2.33
CA ASP A 245 -20.36 19.64 -3.42
C ASP A 245 -20.60 20.52 -4.66
N ASN A 246 -19.53 21.06 -5.21
CA ASN A 246 -19.54 21.70 -6.52
C ASN A 246 -18.36 21.18 -7.37
N GLY A 247 -18.59 20.04 -8.02
CA GLY A 247 -17.56 19.38 -8.84
C GLY A 247 -16.34 18.94 -8.02
N ASP A 248 -16.60 18.35 -6.86
CA ASP A 248 -15.62 17.97 -5.84
C ASP A 248 -14.93 19.16 -5.14
N ASN A 249 -15.41 20.41 -5.35
CA ASN A 249 -14.99 21.53 -4.51
C ASN A 249 -15.87 21.64 -3.27
N ILE A 250 -15.27 22.03 -2.17
CA ILE A 250 -15.98 22.31 -0.92
C ILE A 250 -16.52 23.73 -1.01
N ALA A 251 -17.80 23.88 -1.38
CA ALA A 251 -18.44 25.13 -1.72
C ALA A 251 -19.58 25.47 -0.76
N THR A 252 -20.15 26.69 -0.91
CA THR A 252 -21.31 27.14 -0.14
C THR A 252 -22.21 28.04 -0.97
N ASP A 253 -23.53 28.00 -0.70
CA ASP A 253 -24.49 28.99 -1.21
C ASP A 253 -24.53 30.28 -0.36
N THR A 254 -23.82 30.32 0.76
CA THR A 254 -23.74 31.48 1.65
C THR A 254 -22.30 31.99 1.70
N PRO A 255 -21.86 32.79 0.73
CA PRO A 255 -20.47 33.31 0.71
C PRO A 255 -20.11 34.06 1.98
N GLY A 256 -18.91 33.81 2.50
CA GLY A 256 -18.47 34.44 3.72
C GLY A 256 -17.12 33.95 4.22
N TRP A 257 -16.69 34.51 5.35
CA TRP A 257 -15.54 34.09 6.10
C TRP A 257 -15.91 32.94 7.04
N TYR A 258 -15.18 31.83 6.90
CA TYR A 258 -15.37 30.62 7.69
C TYR A 258 -14.12 30.32 8.49
N LEU A 259 -14.30 29.98 9.76
CA LEU A 259 -13.25 29.33 10.55
C LEU A 259 -13.29 27.83 10.22
N MET A 260 -12.32 27.38 9.45
CA MET A 260 -12.15 25.98 9.12
C MET A 260 -11.23 25.32 10.14
N VAL A 261 -11.70 24.26 10.78
CA VAL A 261 -10.89 23.38 11.62
C VAL A 261 -10.92 22.00 11.00
N ILE A 262 -9.76 21.52 10.66
CA ILE A 262 -9.60 20.24 9.96
C ILE A 262 -8.85 19.27 10.84
N THR A 263 -9.41 18.09 11.04
CA THR A 263 -8.71 16.97 11.65
C THR A 263 -8.31 16.00 10.55
N SER A 264 -7.00 15.86 10.33
CA SER A 264 -6.46 14.84 9.44
C SER A 264 -6.58 13.48 10.13
N VAL A 265 -7.30 12.54 9.54
CA VAL A 265 -7.41 11.16 9.99
C VAL A 265 -6.72 10.25 9.02
N SER A 266 -6.35 9.06 9.45
CA SER A 266 -5.53 8.09 8.71
C SER A 266 -6.13 7.59 7.39
N TYR A 267 -7.41 7.74 7.22
CA TYR A 267 -8.05 7.63 5.92
C TYR A 267 -7.96 9.00 5.24
N THR A 268 -7.88 9.03 3.93
CA THR A 268 -7.82 10.25 3.08
C THR A 268 -8.95 11.25 3.32
N HIS A 269 -9.46 11.34 4.52
CA HIS A 269 -10.66 12.08 4.87
C HIS A 269 -10.36 13.15 5.90
N LEU A 270 -10.74 14.35 5.58
CA LEU A 270 -10.67 15.50 6.46
C LEU A 270 -12.02 15.66 7.21
N ARG A 271 -11.97 15.92 8.50
CA ARG A 271 -13.15 16.40 9.24
C ARG A 271 -13.06 17.92 9.36
N ALA A 272 -14.03 18.62 8.81
CA ALA A 272 -14.13 20.06 8.94
C ALA A 272 -15.13 20.43 10.04
N HIS A 273 -14.71 21.28 10.97
CA HIS A 273 -15.57 21.93 11.94
C HIS A 273 -15.67 23.41 11.58
N GLU A 274 -16.88 23.89 11.42
CA GLU A 274 -17.14 25.29 11.10
C GLU A 274 -17.75 26.01 12.28
N THR A 275 -17.26 27.21 12.54
CA THR A 275 -17.92 28.20 13.38
C THR A 275 -17.92 29.54 12.66
N ARG A 276 -19.07 30.11 12.39
CA ARG A 276 -19.20 31.48 11.88
C ARG A 276 -18.81 32.46 12.95
N GLY A 277 -17.68 33.13 12.79
CA GLY A 277 -17.38 34.31 13.57
C GLY A 277 -18.27 35.48 13.11
N ASN A 278 -19.22 35.94 13.93
CA ASN A 278 -19.81 37.25 13.72
C ASN A 278 -18.73 38.29 14.06
N LEU A 279 -18.15 38.90 13.04
CA LEU A 279 -17.38 40.11 13.14
C LEU A 279 -18.32 41.33 13.03
#